data_2d91da42f7548e8d981654249ed2bff7
#
_entry.id   2d91da42f7548e8d981654249ed2bff7
#
_cell.length_a   1.000
_cell.length_b   1.000
_cell.length_c   1.000
_cell.angle_alpha   90.00
_cell.angle_beta   90.00
_cell.angle_gamma   90.00
#
_symmetry.space_group_name_H-M   'P 1'
#
loop_
_entity.id
_entity.type
_entity.pdbx_description
1 polymer ?
#
loop_
_entity_poly.entity_id
_entity_poly.type
_entity_poly.pdbx_seq_one_letter_code
_entity_poly.pdbx_strand_id
1 'polypeptide(L)'
;MNDVRSGECKILMVSVERFKNERFRQFIESIQVSMLVIDEAHCISEWGHNFRPDYLKLPAYQQELNIPLVLLLTATATKKVKLDMARRFNIAPDNIVQTGFYRPNLNLNVLPVVEKNKNQALLEELQRQQGAGIVCAGIVYVTLQQTAEQVARFLQQNGVAASAYHAGLDSDIRQNIQQDFMVNKLQVVVATIAFGMGIDKSDI
;
A
#
# COMPACT_ATOMS: atom_id res chain seq x y z
N MET A 1 -13.52 10.78 19.56
CA MET A 1 -14.84 11.29 19.09
C MET A 1 -15.13 12.70 19.59
N ASN A 2 -14.80 13.04 20.83
CA ASN A 2 -15.01 14.40 21.36
C ASN A 2 -14.19 15.44 20.59
N ASP A 3 -12.92 15.17 20.30
CA ASP A 3 -12.00 16.07 19.58
C ASP A 3 -12.46 16.35 18.14
N VAL A 4 -13.17 15.40 17.52
CA VAL A 4 -13.79 15.61 16.21
C VAL A 4 -15.01 16.52 16.33
N ARG A 5 -15.84 16.34 17.39
CA ARG A 5 -17.01 17.20 17.63
C ARG A 5 -16.62 18.62 18.01
N SER A 6 -15.55 18.79 18.80
CA SER A 6 -15.01 20.12 19.15
C SER A 6 -14.31 20.80 17.98
N GLY A 7 -14.02 20.07 16.91
CA GLY A 7 -13.27 20.58 15.76
C GLY A 7 -11.76 20.69 15.99
N GLU A 8 -11.23 20.11 17.05
CA GLU A 8 -9.78 20.00 17.28
C GLU A 8 -9.15 18.98 16.31
N CYS A 9 -9.81 17.83 16.12
CA CYS A 9 -9.42 16.84 15.12
C CYS A 9 -10.09 17.19 13.79
N LYS A 10 -9.29 17.59 12.79
CA LYS A 10 -9.75 17.97 11.45
C LYS A 10 -9.80 16.83 10.46
N ILE A 11 -9.06 15.77 10.70
CA ILE A 11 -8.94 14.61 9.81
C ILE A 11 -9.25 13.35 10.60
N LEU A 12 -10.24 12.59 10.15
CA LEU A 12 -10.64 11.32 10.73
C LEU A 12 -10.32 10.20 9.73
N MET A 13 -9.32 9.37 10.02
CA MET A 13 -8.97 8.22 9.21
C MET A 13 -9.69 6.98 9.72
N VAL A 14 -10.44 6.34 8.83
CA VAL A 14 -11.24 5.13 9.15
C VAL A 14 -11.20 4.13 8.02
N SER A 15 -11.33 2.85 8.34
CA SER A 15 -11.58 1.83 7.33
C SER A 15 -13.06 1.87 6.90
N VAL A 16 -13.34 1.48 5.66
CA VAL A 16 -14.70 1.46 5.11
C VAL A 16 -15.63 0.53 5.91
N GLU A 17 -15.09 -0.56 6.47
CA GLU A 17 -15.84 -1.50 7.30
C GLU A 17 -16.39 -0.87 8.59
N ARG A 18 -15.81 0.27 9.02
CA ARG A 18 -16.27 0.99 10.21
C ARG A 18 -17.71 1.48 10.05
N PHE A 19 -18.15 1.74 8.84
CA PHE A 19 -19.52 2.13 8.55
C PHE A 19 -20.57 1.03 8.82
N LYS A 20 -20.16 -0.22 9.03
CA LYS A 20 -21.05 -1.31 9.51
C LYS A 20 -21.41 -1.15 10.99
N ASN A 21 -20.65 -0.35 11.75
CA ASN A 21 -20.89 -0.13 13.15
C ASN A 21 -21.92 0.97 13.35
N GLU A 22 -23.06 0.66 13.94
CA GLU A 22 -24.19 1.58 14.14
C GLU A 22 -23.80 2.83 14.94
N ARG A 23 -23.04 2.66 16.03
CA ARG A 23 -22.58 3.80 16.85
C ARG A 23 -21.66 4.74 16.07
N PHE A 24 -20.87 4.21 15.16
CA PHE A 24 -20.03 5.01 14.28
C PHE A 24 -20.87 5.78 13.27
N ARG A 25 -21.89 5.16 12.67
CA ARG A 25 -22.80 5.81 11.73
C ARG A 25 -23.52 6.99 12.41
N GLN A 26 -24.15 6.77 13.56
CA GLN A 26 -24.79 7.81 14.35
C GLN A 26 -23.83 8.95 14.71
N PHE A 27 -22.58 8.62 15.00
CA PHE A 27 -21.56 9.64 15.26
C PHE A 27 -21.27 10.47 14.01
N ILE A 28 -21.03 9.86 12.85
CA ILE A 28 -20.75 10.58 11.59
C ILE A 28 -21.95 11.42 11.16
N GLU A 29 -23.17 10.91 11.32
CA GLU A 29 -24.42 11.66 11.06
C GLU A 29 -24.57 12.89 11.97
N SER A 30 -23.97 12.87 13.15
CA SER A 30 -24.04 13.96 14.13
C SER A 30 -23.01 15.09 13.90
N ILE A 31 -22.15 14.98 12.89
CA ILE A 31 -21.12 15.98 12.57
C ILE A 31 -21.22 16.40 11.11
N GLN A 32 -20.73 17.60 10.81
CA GLN A 32 -20.64 18.07 9.43
C GLN A 32 -19.29 17.66 8.83
N VAL A 33 -19.32 16.80 7.81
CA VAL A 33 -18.14 16.37 7.05
C VAL A 33 -18.03 17.20 5.79
N SER A 34 -16.95 17.93 5.60
CA SER A 34 -16.73 18.81 4.45
C SER A 34 -16.18 18.07 3.22
N MET A 35 -15.47 16.97 3.42
CA MET A 35 -14.86 16.22 2.33
C MET A 35 -14.72 14.74 2.69
N LEU A 36 -15.03 13.87 1.74
CA LEU A 36 -14.73 12.44 1.78
C LEU A 36 -13.50 12.16 0.91
N VAL A 37 -12.42 11.70 1.54
CA VAL A 37 -11.22 11.24 0.83
C VAL A 37 -11.21 9.72 0.82
N ILE A 38 -11.11 9.13 -0.37
CA ILE A 38 -11.07 7.67 -0.55
C ILE A 38 -9.71 7.31 -1.13
N ASP A 39 -8.87 6.73 -0.29
CA ASP A 39 -7.62 6.15 -0.72
C ASP A 39 -7.87 4.75 -1.32
N GLU A 40 -6.95 4.31 -2.20
CA GLU A 40 -7.09 3.06 -2.96
C GLU A 40 -8.46 2.94 -3.66
N ALA A 41 -8.96 4.06 -4.20
CA ALA A 41 -10.30 4.16 -4.78
C ALA A 41 -10.57 3.16 -5.91
N HIS A 42 -9.52 2.57 -6.51
CA HIS A 42 -9.67 1.49 -7.49
C HIS A 42 -10.38 0.25 -6.92
N CYS A 43 -10.38 0.08 -5.58
CA CYS A 43 -11.11 -0.99 -4.89
C CYS A 43 -12.63 -0.92 -5.08
N ILE A 44 -13.17 0.21 -5.52
CA ILE A 44 -14.62 0.39 -5.78
C ILE A 44 -15.06 -0.28 -7.08
N SER A 45 -14.13 -0.54 -7.99
CA SER A 45 -14.43 -1.09 -9.30
C SER A 45 -14.22 -2.60 -9.34
N GLU A 46 -15.22 -3.33 -9.80
CA GLU A 46 -15.12 -4.78 -10.06
C GLU A 46 -14.07 -5.13 -11.12
N TRP A 47 -13.65 -4.13 -11.90
CA TRP A 47 -12.58 -4.24 -12.90
C TRP A 47 -11.20 -3.94 -12.30
N GLY A 48 -11.13 -3.59 -11.02
CA GLY A 48 -9.90 -3.36 -10.27
C GLY A 48 -9.33 -4.68 -9.75
N HIS A 49 -8.01 -4.76 -9.61
CA HIS A 49 -7.31 -5.94 -9.13
C HIS A 49 -7.53 -6.27 -7.64
N ASN A 50 -8.02 -5.30 -6.85
CA ASN A 50 -8.28 -5.40 -5.40
C ASN A 50 -9.72 -4.99 -5.06
N PHE A 51 -10.70 -5.46 -5.83
CA PHE A 51 -12.10 -5.15 -5.58
C PHE A 51 -12.52 -5.47 -4.14
N ARG A 52 -13.16 -4.50 -3.48
CA ARG A 52 -13.71 -4.63 -2.13
C ARG A 52 -15.18 -4.24 -2.12
N PRO A 53 -16.11 -5.17 -1.87
CA PRO A 53 -17.55 -4.90 -1.94
C PRO A 53 -18.03 -3.74 -1.05
N ASP A 54 -17.39 -3.52 0.10
CA ASP A 54 -17.76 -2.43 1.00
C ASP A 54 -17.50 -1.05 0.40
N TYR A 55 -16.52 -0.90 -0.53
CA TYR A 55 -16.28 0.34 -1.25
C TYR A 55 -17.44 0.75 -2.16
N LEU A 56 -18.24 -0.21 -2.65
CA LEU A 56 -19.43 0.09 -3.45
C LEU A 56 -20.50 0.91 -2.72
N LYS A 57 -20.46 0.92 -1.39
CA LYS A 57 -21.41 1.67 -0.55
C LYS A 57 -21.00 3.13 -0.35
N LEU A 58 -19.73 3.48 -0.64
CA LEU A 58 -19.22 4.83 -0.37
C LEU A 58 -19.96 5.94 -1.12
N PRO A 59 -20.40 5.77 -2.40
CA PRO A 59 -21.21 6.79 -3.06
C PRO A 59 -22.54 7.04 -2.36
N ALA A 60 -23.19 5.98 -1.85
CA ALA A 60 -24.43 6.13 -1.08
C ALA A 60 -24.17 6.86 0.25
N TYR A 61 -23.12 6.51 0.99
CA TYR A 61 -22.75 7.21 2.21
C TYR A 61 -22.44 8.70 1.98
N GLN A 62 -21.77 9.05 0.88
CA GLN A 62 -21.54 10.44 0.51
C GLN A 62 -22.85 11.22 0.38
N GLN A 63 -23.85 10.62 -0.27
CA GLN A 63 -25.17 11.23 -0.49
C GLN A 63 -25.99 11.30 0.81
N GLU A 64 -26.08 10.20 1.56
CA GLU A 64 -26.81 10.11 2.83
C GLU A 64 -26.29 11.12 3.86
N LEU A 65 -24.98 11.30 3.93
CA LEU A 65 -24.31 12.21 4.85
C LEU A 65 -24.18 13.64 4.30
N ASN A 66 -24.72 13.91 3.10
CA ASN A 66 -24.65 15.21 2.42
C ASN A 66 -23.22 15.78 2.34
N ILE A 67 -22.22 14.94 2.05
CA ILE A 67 -20.82 15.37 1.96
C ILE A 67 -20.60 16.06 0.61
N PRO A 68 -20.27 17.38 0.61
CA PRO A 68 -20.27 18.18 -0.61
C PRO A 68 -19.09 17.86 -1.55
N LEU A 69 -17.95 17.44 -0.99
CA LEU A 69 -16.73 17.21 -1.76
C LEU A 69 -16.27 15.76 -1.63
N VAL A 70 -15.80 15.20 -2.74
CA VAL A 70 -15.16 13.88 -2.75
C VAL A 70 -13.83 13.96 -3.47
N LEU A 71 -12.82 13.30 -2.90
CA LEU A 71 -11.50 13.12 -3.50
C LEU A 71 -11.19 11.62 -3.58
N LEU A 72 -10.99 11.13 -4.78
CA LEU A 72 -10.61 9.74 -5.04
C LEU A 72 -9.12 9.68 -5.38
N LEU A 73 -8.36 8.89 -4.64
CA LEU A 73 -6.94 8.71 -4.82
C LEU A 73 -6.64 7.25 -5.17
N THR A 74 -5.80 7.04 -6.17
CA THR A 74 -5.28 5.71 -6.52
C THR A 74 -4.01 5.81 -7.35
N ALA A 75 -3.04 4.94 -7.07
CA ALA A 75 -1.83 4.81 -7.87
C ALA A 75 -2.03 3.95 -9.12
N THR A 76 -3.07 3.10 -9.14
CA THR A 76 -3.22 2.02 -10.12
C THR A 76 -4.63 1.96 -10.70
N ALA A 77 -4.97 2.86 -11.60
CA ALA A 77 -6.28 2.84 -12.27
C ALA A 77 -6.15 2.68 -13.78
N THR A 78 -6.66 1.59 -14.32
CA THR A 78 -6.85 1.46 -15.76
C THR A 78 -7.91 2.46 -16.26
N LYS A 79 -7.96 2.71 -17.57
CA LYS A 79 -8.97 3.61 -18.16
C LYS A 79 -10.40 3.20 -17.76
N LYS A 80 -10.67 1.88 -17.73
CA LYS A 80 -12.00 1.33 -17.38
C LYS A 80 -12.35 1.59 -15.91
N VAL A 81 -11.39 1.34 -15.00
CA VAL A 81 -11.55 1.61 -13.55
C VAL A 81 -11.79 3.09 -13.30
N LYS A 82 -11.00 3.96 -13.95
CA LYS A 82 -11.16 5.42 -13.83
C LYS A 82 -12.55 5.91 -14.22
N LEU A 83 -13.06 5.43 -15.36
CA LEU A 83 -14.39 5.80 -15.83
C LEU A 83 -15.50 5.26 -14.92
N ASP A 84 -15.34 4.08 -14.37
CA ASP A 84 -16.29 3.49 -13.41
C ASP A 84 -16.34 4.31 -12.12
N MET A 85 -15.20 4.65 -11.54
CA MET A 85 -15.10 5.52 -10.37
C MET A 85 -15.76 6.90 -10.61
N ALA A 86 -15.41 7.55 -11.73
CA ALA A 86 -15.96 8.85 -12.08
C ALA A 86 -17.50 8.82 -12.20
N ARG A 87 -18.04 7.80 -12.83
CA ARG A 87 -19.50 7.59 -12.97
C ARG A 87 -20.17 7.43 -11.60
N ARG A 88 -19.62 6.60 -10.71
CA ARG A 88 -20.21 6.31 -9.40
C ARG A 88 -20.29 7.52 -8.49
N PHE A 89 -19.33 8.43 -8.58
CA PHE A 89 -19.29 9.66 -7.79
C PHE A 89 -19.69 10.91 -8.57
N ASN A 90 -20.21 10.75 -9.79
CA ASN A 90 -20.62 11.86 -10.67
C ASN A 90 -19.50 12.91 -10.86
N ILE A 91 -18.26 12.44 -11.06
CA ILE A 91 -17.10 13.31 -11.28
C ILE A 91 -17.01 13.68 -12.75
N ALA A 92 -17.00 15.00 -13.04
CA ALA A 92 -16.84 15.50 -14.39
C ALA A 92 -15.44 15.16 -14.97
N PRO A 93 -15.32 14.93 -16.28
CA PRO A 93 -14.04 14.61 -16.92
C PRO A 93 -12.91 15.60 -16.60
N ASP A 94 -13.22 16.90 -16.51
CA ASP A 94 -12.25 17.96 -16.24
C ASP A 94 -11.70 17.92 -14.79
N ASN A 95 -12.37 17.20 -13.90
CA ASN A 95 -11.93 16.99 -12.52
C ASN A 95 -11.09 15.71 -12.35
N ILE A 96 -10.71 15.07 -13.46
CA ILE A 96 -9.87 13.87 -13.44
C ILE A 96 -8.44 14.27 -13.75
N VAL A 97 -7.58 14.23 -12.73
CA VAL A 97 -6.14 14.46 -12.90
C VAL A 97 -5.45 13.10 -13.01
N GLN A 98 -4.71 12.89 -14.07
CA GLN A 98 -3.91 11.69 -14.27
C GLN A 98 -2.49 12.08 -14.67
N THR A 99 -1.54 11.67 -13.85
CA THR A 99 -0.11 11.71 -14.18
C THR A 99 0.28 10.45 -14.96
N GLY A 100 1.39 10.51 -15.70
CA GLY A 100 1.88 9.34 -16.44
C GLY A 100 2.32 8.21 -15.52
N PHE A 101 2.22 6.97 -16.01
CA PHE A 101 2.71 5.78 -15.29
C PHE A 101 4.21 5.55 -15.49
N TYR A 102 4.81 6.21 -16.46
CA TYR A 102 6.22 6.04 -16.77
C TYR A 102 7.10 6.69 -15.70
N ARG A 103 7.96 5.89 -15.13
CA ARG A 103 8.90 6.27 -14.07
C ARG A 103 10.34 6.15 -14.63
N PRO A 104 10.92 7.22 -15.18
CA PRO A 104 12.21 7.15 -15.86
C PRO A 104 13.39 6.79 -14.96
N ASN A 105 13.20 6.93 -13.65
CA ASN A 105 14.17 6.54 -12.64
C ASN A 105 14.12 5.06 -12.23
N LEU A 106 13.15 4.27 -12.73
CA LEU A 106 13.02 2.85 -12.45
C LEU A 106 13.54 2.03 -13.63
N ASN A 107 14.49 1.16 -13.35
CA ASN A 107 15.04 0.20 -14.32
C ASN A 107 14.39 -1.17 -14.11
N LEU A 108 13.56 -1.59 -15.06
CA LEU A 108 12.83 -2.87 -14.97
C LEU A 108 13.59 -3.94 -15.74
N ASN A 109 14.04 -4.99 -15.03
CA ASN A 109 14.77 -6.10 -15.58
C ASN A 109 14.05 -7.43 -15.31
N VAL A 110 14.16 -8.36 -16.25
CA VAL A 110 13.69 -9.73 -16.10
C VAL A 110 14.88 -10.67 -16.26
N LEU A 111 15.18 -11.42 -15.20
CA LEU A 111 16.24 -12.43 -15.22
C LEU A 111 15.60 -13.81 -15.35
N PRO A 112 15.85 -14.54 -16.46
CA PRO A 112 15.40 -15.92 -16.61
C PRO A 112 16.25 -16.83 -15.71
N VAL A 113 15.65 -17.38 -14.66
CA VAL A 113 16.34 -18.18 -13.66
C VAL A 113 15.59 -19.48 -13.41
N VAL A 114 16.31 -20.60 -13.35
CA VAL A 114 15.75 -21.88 -12.94
C VAL A 114 15.44 -21.84 -11.45
N GLU A 115 14.33 -22.47 -11.03
CA GLU A 115 13.82 -22.42 -9.64
C GLU A 115 14.90 -22.65 -8.58
N LYS A 116 15.70 -23.71 -8.74
CA LYS A 116 16.78 -24.08 -7.81
C LYS A 116 17.87 -23.02 -7.65
N ASN A 117 18.00 -22.09 -8.59
CA ASN A 117 19.06 -21.08 -8.61
C ASN A 117 18.55 -19.68 -8.19
N LYS A 118 17.28 -19.52 -7.88
CA LYS A 118 16.69 -18.20 -7.56
C LYS A 118 17.37 -17.46 -6.42
N ASN A 119 17.65 -18.17 -5.32
CA ASN A 119 18.32 -17.57 -4.16
C ASN A 119 19.74 -17.14 -4.49
N GLN A 120 20.47 -17.95 -5.26
CA GLN A 120 21.82 -17.63 -5.68
C GLN A 120 21.85 -16.42 -6.63
N ALA A 121 20.94 -16.38 -7.61
CA ALA A 121 20.83 -15.26 -8.53
C ALA A 121 20.45 -13.95 -7.81
N LEU A 122 19.57 -14.02 -6.79
CA LEU A 122 19.25 -12.89 -5.94
C LEU A 122 20.48 -12.37 -5.19
N LEU A 123 21.27 -13.28 -4.59
CA LEU A 123 22.48 -12.91 -3.88
C LEU A 123 23.51 -12.24 -4.80
N GLU A 124 23.73 -12.80 -5.97
CA GLU A 124 24.64 -12.27 -6.98
C GLU A 124 24.22 -10.86 -7.45
N GLU A 125 22.92 -10.63 -7.64
CA GLU A 125 22.41 -9.31 -8.00
C GLU A 125 22.62 -8.28 -6.88
N LEU A 126 22.36 -8.64 -5.63
CA LEU A 126 22.63 -7.79 -4.47
C LEU A 126 24.12 -7.44 -4.34
N GLN A 127 24.99 -8.42 -4.52
CA GLN A 127 26.44 -8.23 -4.48
C GLN A 127 26.95 -7.38 -5.65
N ARG A 128 26.38 -7.56 -6.84
CA ARG A 128 26.70 -6.75 -8.02
C ARG A 128 26.41 -5.27 -7.79
N GLN A 129 25.27 -4.97 -7.17
CA GLN A 129 24.89 -3.59 -6.84
C GLN A 129 25.80 -2.99 -5.78
N GLN A 130 26.16 -3.74 -4.74
CA GLN A 130 27.12 -3.32 -3.72
C GLN A 130 28.51 -3.03 -4.31
N GLY A 131 29.00 -3.90 -5.21
CA GLY A 131 30.27 -3.73 -5.91
C GLY A 131 30.31 -2.48 -6.80
N ALA A 132 29.17 -1.99 -7.24
CA ALA A 132 29.03 -0.72 -7.95
C ALA A 132 28.97 0.51 -7.01
N GLY A 133 29.18 0.32 -5.70
CA GLY A 133 29.13 1.41 -4.70
C GLY A 133 27.70 1.84 -4.34
N ILE A 134 26.70 1.10 -4.75
CA ILE A 134 25.30 1.39 -4.46
C ILE A 134 24.92 0.65 -3.17
N VAL A 135 24.81 1.40 -2.07
CA VAL A 135 24.22 0.89 -0.83
C VAL A 135 22.71 0.95 -0.99
N CYS A 136 22.12 -0.12 -1.52
CA CYS A 136 20.68 -0.19 -1.74
C CYS A 136 19.98 -0.88 -0.58
N ALA A 137 18.97 -0.22 -0.04
CA ALA A 137 17.90 -0.90 0.65
C ALA A 137 17.05 -1.64 -0.38
N GLY A 138 16.68 -2.90 -0.12
CA GLY A 138 15.95 -3.75 -1.07
C GLY A 138 14.74 -4.41 -0.44
N ILE A 139 13.69 -4.61 -1.25
CA ILE A 139 12.53 -5.43 -0.88
C ILE A 139 12.46 -6.61 -1.84
N VAL A 140 12.39 -7.82 -1.29
CA VAL A 140 12.21 -9.05 -2.04
C VAL A 140 10.79 -9.56 -1.81
N TYR A 141 9.95 -9.51 -2.84
CA TYR A 141 8.59 -10.01 -2.72
C TYR A 141 8.50 -11.50 -3.05
N VAL A 142 7.85 -12.23 -2.16
CA VAL A 142 7.56 -13.66 -2.30
C VAL A 142 6.08 -13.93 -2.01
N THR A 143 5.57 -15.07 -2.47
CA THR A 143 4.15 -15.40 -2.32
C THR A 143 3.81 -16.04 -0.98
N LEU A 144 4.73 -16.81 -0.39
CA LEU A 144 4.48 -17.59 0.83
C LEU A 144 5.31 -17.08 2.01
N GLN A 145 4.73 -17.11 3.21
CA GLN A 145 5.41 -16.75 4.45
C GLN A 145 6.66 -17.60 4.69
N GLN A 146 6.52 -18.92 4.50
CA GLN A 146 7.64 -19.85 4.64
C GLN A 146 8.80 -19.53 3.67
N THR A 147 8.47 -19.14 2.43
CA THR A 147 9.49 -18.70 1.46
C THR A 147 10.17 -17.42 1.93
N ALA A 148 9.42 -16.47 2.53
CA ALA A 148 10.03 -15.26 3.07
C ALA A 148 11.07 -15.57 4.15
N GLU A 149 10.77 -16.50 5.07
CA GLU A 149 11.69 -16.92 6.12
C GLU A 149 12.92 -17.65 5.55
N GLN A 150 12.71 -18.54 4.57
CA GLN A 150 13.80 -19.31 3.94
C GLN A 150 14.77 -18.40 3.20
N VAL A 151 14.26 -17.48 2.39
CA VAL A 151 15.09 -16.53 1.62
C VAL A 151 15.81 -15.55 2.56
N ALA A 152 15.14 -15.01 3.57
CA ALA A 152 15.78 -14.14 4.54
C ALA A 152 16.94 -14.86 5.28
N ARG A 153 16.72 -16.10 5.71
CA ARG A 153 17.75 -16.93 6.35
C ARG A 153 18.93 -17.21 5.41
N PHE A 154 18.65 -17.52 4.15
CA PHE A 154 19.69 -17.71 3.13
C PHE A 154 20.55 -16.44 2.97
N LEU A 155 19.94 -15.27 2.86
CA LEU A 155 20.63 -14.00 2.74
C LEU A 155 21.49 -13.71 3.98
N GLN A 156 20.96 -13.94 5.19
CA GLN A 156 21.71 -13.78 6.45
C GLN A 156 22.95 -14.67 6.51
N GLN A 157 22.82 -15.93 6.10
CA GLN A 157 23.95 -16.89 6.05
C GLN A 157 25.06 -16.45 5.07
N ASN A 158 24.71 -15.61 4.10
CA ASN A 158 25.64 -15.03 3.14
C ASN A 158 26.03 -13.56 3.45
N GLY A 159 25.86 -13.13 4.70
CA GLY A 159 26.33 -11.84 5.20
C GLY A 159 25.46 -10.64 4.84
N VAL A 160 24.25 -10.85 4.30
CA VAL A 160 23.31 -9.77 4.02
C VAL A 160 22.43 -9.52 5.24
N ALA A 161 22.34 -8.28 5.71
CA ALA A 161 21.43 -7.88 6.80
C ALA A 161 19.98 -7.92 6.30
N ALA A 162 19.33 -9.08 6.42
CA ALA A 162 17.99 -9.33 5.90
C ALA A 162 17.01 -9.79 7.00
N SER A 163 15.71 -9.54 6.81
CA SER A 163 14.66 -10.08 7.69
C SER A 163 13.41 -10.44 6.88
N ALA A 164 12.69 -11.47 7.34
CA ALA A 164 11.39 -11.82 6.78
C ALA A 164 10.30 -10.92 7.35
N TYR A 165 9.32 -10.54 6.52
CA TYR A 165 8.16 -9.75 6.93
C TYR A 165 6.87 -10.33 6.34
N HIS A 166 5.94 -10.76 7.18
CA HIS A 166 4.65 -11.31 6.75
C HIS A 166 3.60 -11.21 7.86
N ALA A 167 2.34 -11.42 7.51
CA ALA A 167 1.21 -11.27 8.41
C ALA A 167 1.19 -12.28 9.59
N GLY A 168 1.95 -13.37 9.50
CA GLY A 168 2.10 -14.36 10.58
C GLY A 168 3.03 -13.92 11.71
N LEU A 169 3.74 -12.80 11.56
CA LEU A 169 4.57 -12.22 12.63
C LEU A 169 3.74 -11.36 13.57
N ASP A 170 4.14 -11.31 14.83
CA ASP A 170 3.55 -10.40 15.82
C ASP A 170 3.71 -8.92 15.39
N SER A 171 2.76 -8.10 15.83
CA SER A 171 2.71 -6.67 15.50
C SER A 171 4.01 -5.94 15.85
N ASP A 172 4.55 -6.20 17.04
CA ASP A 172 5.75 -5.54 17.55
C ASP A 172 6.98 -5.95 16.75
N ILE A 173 7.08 -7.22 16.36
CA ILE A 173 8.17 -7.72 15.49
C ILE A 173 8.10 -7.02 14.14
N ARG A 174 6.93 -6.91 13.54
CA ARG A 174 6.74 -6.22 12.26
C ARG A 174 7.14 -4.75 12.35
N GLN A 175 6.76 -4.08 13.43
CA GLN A 175 7.12 -2.67 13.64
C GLN A 175 8.64 -2.49 13.78
N ASN A 176 9.31 -3.36 14.53
CA ASN A 176 10.77 -3.33 14.68
C ASN A 176 11.48 -3.57 13.35
N ILE A 177 11.06 -4.56 12.55
CA ILE A 177 11.64 -4.82 11.23
C ILE A 177 11.47 -3.61 10.31
N GLN A 178 10.29 -3.00 10.30
CA GLN A 178 10.04 -1.80 9.51
C GLN A 178 10.95 -0.65 9.96
N GLN A 179 11.07 -0.41 11.26
CA GLN A 179 11.93 0.64 11.80
C GLN A 179 13.40 0.40 11.45
N ASP A 180 13.90 -0.83 11.63
CA ASP A 180 15.29 -1.18 11.32
C ASP A 180 15.59 -1.05 9.82
N PHE A 181 14.61 -1.34 8.96
CA PHE A 181 14.72 -1.10 7.52
C PHE A 181 14.75 0.39 7.18
N MET A 182 13.89 1.20 7.81
CA MET A 182 13.85 2.65 7.59
C MET A 182 15.16 3.36 7.98
N VAL A 183 15.84 2.88 9.02
CA VAL A 183 17.12 3.45 9.50
C VAL A 183 18.36 2.72 8.95
N ASN A 184 18.21 1.91 7.91
CA ASN A 184 19.30 1.17 7.24
C ASN A 184 20.07 0.17 8.12
N LYS A 185 19.50 -0.30 9.24
CA LYS A 185 20.03 -1.43 9.99
C LYS A 185 19.79 -2.76 9.28
N LEU A 186 18.66 -2.86 8.54
CA LEU A 186 18.38 -3.93 7.62
C LEU A 186 18.59 -3.43 6.19
N GLN A 187 19.32 -4.21 5.41
CA GLN A 187 19.55 -3.94 4.00
C GLN A 187 18.41 -4.49 3.14
N VAL A 188 17.89 -5.67 3.49
CA VAL A 188 16.87 -6.34 2.70
C VAL A 188 15.71 -6.79 3.58
N VAL A 189 14.50 -6.50 3.15
CA VAL A 189 13.28 -7.10 3.71
C VAL A 189 12.71 -8.09 2.70
N VAL A 190 12.58 -9.35 3.11
CA VAL A 190 11.92 -10.39 2.31
C VAL A 190 10.47 -10.49 2.75
N ALA A 191 9.54 -10.08 1.91
CA ALA A 191 8.17 -9.84 2.32
C ALA A 191 7.13 -10.53 1.43
N THR A 192 5.99 -10.83 2.03
CA THR A 192 4.75 -11.02 1.28
C THR A 192 4.11 -9.65 0.99
N ILE A 193 2.97 -9.61 0.28
CA ILE A 193 2.26 -8.37 -0.13
C ILE A 193 1.98 -7.40 1.04
N ALA A 194 2.08 -7.85 2.30
CA ALA A 194 1.81 -7.03 3.49
C ALA A 194 2.85 -5.91 3.75
N PHE A 195 4.02 -5.94 3.09
CA PHE A 195 5.06 -4.92 3.25
C PHE A 195 5.09 -4.00 2.01
N GLY A 196 5.26 -2.71 2.19
CA GLY A 196 5.43 -1.75 1.08
C GLY A 196 4.30 -0.73 0.94
N MET A 197 3.07 -1.04 1.32
CA MET A 197 2.02 -0.03 1.37
C MET A 197 2.32 0.97 2.50
N GLY A 198 2.51 2.25 2.13
CA GLY A 198 2.81 3.31 3.09
C GLY A 198 4.27 3.37 3.56
N ILE A 199 5.20 2.67 2.90
CA ILE A 199 6.64 2.83 3.15
C ILE A 199 7.17 3.96 2.26
N ASP A 200 7.51 5.07 2.88
CA ASP A 200 8.15 6.21 2.25
C ASP A 200 9.64 6.20 2.56
N LYS A 201 10.40 5.46 1.75
CA LYS A 201 11.86 5.33 1.85
C LYS A 201 12.47 5.65 0.49
N SER A 202 13.22 6.74 0.44
CA SER A 202 13.72 7.33 -0.81
C SER A 202 14.90 6.59 -1.46
N ASP A 203 15.53 5.68 -0.72
CA ASP A 203 16.75 4.95 -1.11
C ASP A 203 16.50 3.44 -1.39
N ILE A 204 15.29 3.09 -1.82
CA ILE A 204 14.93 1.75 -2.31
C ILE A 204 15.13 1.68 -3.82
#